data_fe6d3f4205b8f3907b189bcfe5ac4feb
#
_entry.id   fe6d3f4205b8f3907b189bcfe5ac4feb
#
_cell.length_a   1.000
_cell.length_b   1.000
_cell.length_c   1.000
_cell.angle_alpha   90.00
_cell.angle_beta   90.00
_cell.angle_gamma   90.00
#
_symmetry.space_group_name_H-M   'P 1'
#
loop_
_entity.id
_entity.type
_entity.pdbx_description
1 polymer ?
#
loop_
_entity_poly.entity_id
_entity_poly.type
_entity_poly.pdbx_seq_one_letter_code
_entity_poly.pdbx_strand_id
1 'polypeptide(L)'
;MPAASILTDKLPQGAQDARKDDLLETCPSTAQIVDRLVARFEAHPGRALFIDYGPENTEFGDTLQALKRHEKVGVFSDPGNTDLTARVDFAALSETAQAAGLSASAAVPQREFLSKLGLEMRAVALIRSKPDAKPVIARQLHRLTDAAEMGELFKAICLSSPGLPEPLGLR
;
A
#
# COMPACT_ATOMS: atom_id res chain seq x y z
N MET A 1 31.54 3.87 -3.86
CA MET A 1 31.45 5.14 -3.11
C MET A 1 30.53 4.88 -1.95
N PRO A 2 30.85 5.17 -0.69
CA PRO A 2 29.87 5.08 0.38
C PRO A 2 28.71 6.02 0.05
N ALA A 3 27.47 5.57 0.28
CA ALA A 3 26.28 6.40 0.12
C ALA A 3 26.53 7.72 0.87
N ALA A 4 26.33 8.82 0.18
CA ALA A 4 26.57 10.13 0.77
C ALA A 4 25.72 10.27 2.03
N SER A 5 26.32 10.73 3.12
CA SER A 5 25.75 10.91 4.46
C SER A 5 24.44 11.75 4.52
N ILE A 6 23.97 12.24 3.39
CA ILE A 6 22.79 13.09 3.26
C ILE A 6 21.46 12.32 3.37
N LEU A 7 21.48 11.00 3.18
CA LEU A 7 20.24 10.18 3.18
C LEU A 7 20.06 9.33 4.44
N THR A 8 21.10 9.13 5.25
CA THR A 8 21.07 8.20 6.39
C THR A 8 20.01 8.54 7.45
N ASP A 9 19.74 9.83 7.66
CA ASP A 9 18.77 10.27 8.69
C ASP A 9 17.29 10.12 8.26
N LYS A 10 17.06 9.69 7.02
CA LYS A 10 15.70 9.53 6.43
C LYS A 10 15.41 8.14 5.92
N LEU A 11 16.29 7.19 6.21
CA LEU A 11 16.05 5.79 5.81
C LEU A 11 15.08 5.12 6.78
N PRO A 12 14.19 4.23 6.30
CA PRO A 12 13.33 3.44 7.17
C PRO A 12 14.15 2.54 8.10
N GLN A 13 13.58 2.17 9.25
CA GLN A 13 14.29 1.33 10.25
C GLN A 13 14.85 0.04 9.67
N GLY A 14 14.12 -0.59 8.73
CA GLY A 14 14.60 -1.81 8.05
C GLY A 14 15.88 -1.62 7.22
N ALA A 15 16.30 -0.38 6.92
CA ALA A 15 17.52 -0.11 6.16
C ALA A 15 18.82 -0.52 6.88
N GLN A 16 18.79 -0.66 8.20
CA GLN A 16 19.95 -1.12 8.99
C GLN A 16 20.33 -2.58 8.70
N ASP A 17 19.42 -3.37 8.15
CA ASP A 17 19.64 -4.77 7.80
C ASP A 17 20.28 -4.95 6.42
N ALA A 18 20.60 -3.83 5.72
CA ALA A 18 21.19 -3.84 4.39
C ALA A 18 22.56 -4.53 4.36
N ARG A 19 22.75 -5.39 3.38
CA ARG A 19 24.03 -6.02 3.03
C ARG A 19 24.70 -5.25 1.90
N LYS A 20 25.96 -5.57 1.68
CA LYS A 20 26.67 -5.03 0.53
C LYS A 20 25.93 -5.42 -0.76
N ASP A 21 25.76 -4.42 -1.64
CA ASP A 21 25.08 -4.53 -2.94
C ASP A 21 23.56 -4.71 -2.88
N ASP A 22 22.93 -4.62 -1.69
CA ASP A 22 21.48 -4.50 -1.58
C ASP A 22 21.00 -3.15 -2.13
N LEU A 23 19.88 -3.17 -2.82
CA LEU A 23 19.20 -1.98 -3.33
C LEU A 23 18.00 -1.67 -2.43
N LEU A 24 17.93 -0.47 -1.90
CA LEU A 24 16.78 0.02 -1.16
C LEU A 24 16.11 1.16 -1.94
N GLU A 25 14.85 0.97 -2.25
CA GLU A 25 14.02 2.02 -2.83
C GLU A 25 13.42 2.90 -1.71
N THR A 26 13.43 4.20 -1.91
CA THR A 26 12.82 5.15 -0.98
C THR A 26 11.89 6.11 -1.71
N CYS A 27 10.83 6.56 -1.05
CA CYS A 27 9.88 7.52 -1.60
C CYS A 27 9.85 8.81 -0.75
N PRO A 28 10.67 9.82 -1.07
CA PRO A 28 10.69 11.08 -0.32
C PRO A 28 9.34 11.83 -0.30
N SER A 29 8.48 11.57 -1.28
CA SER A 29 7.14 12.16 -1.35
C SER A 29 6.21 11.67 -0.24
N THR A 30 6.49 10.54 0.40
CA THR A 30 5.73 10.02 1.54
C THR A 30 5.64 11.05 2.66
N ALA A 31 6.76 11.69 3.02
CA ALA A 31 6.77 12.73 4.04
C ALA A 31 5.86 13.91 3.67
N GLN A 32 5.89 14.35 2.41
CA GLN A 32 5.04 15.45 1.94
C GLN A 32 3.53 15.11 2.00
N ILE A 33 3.17 13.87 1.70
CA ILE A 33 1.78 13.39 1.81
C ILE A 33 1.36 13.39 3.28
N VAL A 34 2.21 12.85 4.16
CA VAL A 34 1.95 12.81 5.61
C VAL A 34 1.80 14.22 6.18
N ASP A 35 2.69 15.16 5.84
CA ASP A 35 2.61 16.55 6.30
C ASP A 35 1.27 17.21 5.90
N ARG A 36 0.79 16.94 4.68
CA ARG A 36 -0.52 17.43 4.24
C ARG A 36 -1.68 16.79 5.02
N LEU A 37 -1.56 15.52 5.39
CA LEU A 37 -2.55 14.85 6.23
C LEU A 37 -2.54 15.42 7.64
N VAL A 38 -1.37 15.66 8.24
CA VAL A 38 -1.25 16.31 9.55
C VAL A 38 -1.98 17.64 9.55
N ALA A 39 -1.64 18.55 8.62
CA ALA A 39 -2.29 19.85 8.51
C ALA A 39 -3.82 19.73 8.32
N ARG A 40 -4.27 18.74 7.54
CA ARG A 40 -5.69 18.48 7.33
C ARG A 40 -6.38 17.99 8.59
N PHE A 41 -5.74 17.08 9.34
CA PHE A 41 -6.29 16.44 10.51
C PHE A 41 -6.24 17.34 11.77
N GLU A 42 -5.32 18.29 11.83
CA GLU A 42 -5.34 19.37 12.85
C GLU A 42 -6.61 20.22 12.72
N ALA A 43 -7.01 20.56 11.49
CA ALA A 43 -8.21 21.33 11.25
C ALA A 43 -9.50 20.49 11.39
N HIS A 44 -9.45 19.24 10.96
CA HIS A 44 -10.60 18.32 10.93
C HIS A 44 -10.15 16.90 11.21
N PRO A 45 -10.37 16.36 12.43
CA PRO A 45 -10.05 14.98 12.75
C PRO A 45 -10.60 14.01 11.72
N GLY A 46 -9.77 13.07 11.26
CA GLY A 46 -10.14 12.19 10.16
C GLY A 46 -9.25 10.98 9.98
N ARG A 47 -9.49 10.28 8.89
CA ARG A 47 -8.75 9.08 8.47
C ARG A 47 -8.40 9.15 6.99
N ALA A 48 -7.23 8.60 6.65
CA ALA A 48 -6.80 8.34 5.29
C ALA A 48 -6.53 6.85 5.15
N LEU A 49 -7.24 6.20 4.22
CA LEU A 49 -7.05 4.80 3.87
C LEU A 49 -6.17 4.73 2.64
N PHE A 50 -5.09 3.94 2.72
CA PHE A 50 -4.21 3.63 1.61
C PHE A 50 -4.36 2.15 1.27
N ILE A 51 -4.58 1.85 0.01
CA ILE A 51 -4.63 0.49 -0.53
C ILE A 51 -3.74 0.48 -1.77
N ASP A 52 -2.67 -0.29 -1.71
CA ASP A 52 -1.74 -0.42 -2.83
C ASP A 52 -0.97 -1.74 -2.72
N TYR A 53 -0.15 -2.07 -3.71
CA TYR A 53 0.68 -3.26 -3.67
C TYR A 53 2.08 -2.95 -3.12
N GLY A 54 2.53 -3.85 -2.25
CA GLY A 54 3.83 -3.73 -1.60
C GLY A 54 3.96 -4.62 -0.37
N PRO A 55 5.17 -4.68 0.21
CA PRO A 55 5.44 -5.44 1.41
C PRO A 55 4.91 -4.73 2.67
N GLU A 56 4.62 -5.50 3.70
CA GLU A 56 4.29 -4.98 5.04
C GLU A 56 5.51 -4.36 5.72
N ASN A 57 6.67 -4.94 5.47
CA ASN A 57 7.96 -4.50 6.02
C ASN A 57 8.86 -4.00 4.90
N THR A 58 9.84 -3.17 5.24
CA THR A 58 10.87 -2.72 4.29
C THR A 58 11.60 -3.91 3.69
N GLU A 59 11.63 -3.99 2.37
CA GLU A 59 12.34 -5.03 1.61
C GLU A 59 13.40 -4.40 0.71
N PHE A 60 14.47 -5.18 0.43
CA PHE A 60 15.49 -4.82 -0.53
C PHE A 60 15.17 -5.42 -1.90
N GLY A 61 15.48 -4.70 -2.94
CA GLY A 61 15.30 -5.14 -4.32
C GLY A 61 14.93 -4.01 -5.26
N ASP A 62 14.98 -4.30 -6.56
CA ASP A 62 14.52 -3.42 -7.63
C ASP A 62 13.05 -3.74 -7.93
N THR A 63 12.16 -2.86 -7.53
CA THR A 63 10.71 -3.02 -7.78
C THR A 63 10.20 -2.11 -8.88
N LEU A 64 11.03 -1.17 -9.37
CA LEU A 64 10.65 -0.27 -10.44
C LEU A 64 10.40 -1.05 -11.74
N GLN A 65 9.24 -0.88 -12.32
CA GLN A 65 8.86 -1.52 -13.57
C GLN A 65 8.05 -0.57 -14.45
N ALA A 66 8.11 -0.83 -15.75
CA ALA A 66 7.29 -0.14 -16.74
C ALA A 66 6.31 -1.12 -17.39
N LEU A 67 5.08 -0.68 -17.54
CA LEU A 67 4.01 -1.43 -18.18
C LEU A 67 3.49 -0.66 -19.40
N LYS A 68 3.35 -1.34 -20.51
CA LYS A 68 2.69 -0.83 -21.71
C LYS A 68 1.69 -1.85 -22.22
N ARG A 69 0.40 -1.47 -22.28
CA ARG A 69 -0.68 -2.38 -22.70
C ARG A 69 -0.71 -3.69 -21.89
N HIS A 70 -0.46 -3.59 -20.59
CA HIS A 70 -0.39 -4.72 -19.63
C HIS A 70 0.82 -5.67 -19.83
N GLU A 71 1.80 -5.31 -20.66
CA GLU A 71 3.04 -6.05 -20.84
C GLU A 71 4.21 -5.30 -20.16
N LYS A 72 5.14 -6.05 -19.56
CA LYS A 72 6.36 -5.49 -19.00
C LYS A 72 7.29 -5.06 -20.13
N VAL A 73 7.78 -3.83 -20.04
CA VAL A 73 8.75 -3.24 -20.95
C VAL A 73 9.94 -2.68 -20.17
N GLY A 74 11.01 -2.32 -20.88
CA GLY A 74 12.14 -1.64 -20.22
C GLY A 74 11.72 -0.29 -19.63
N VAL A 75 12.24 0.08 -18.46
CA VAL A 75 11.86 1.31 -17.71
C VAL A 75 12.08 2.58 -18.53
N PHE A 76 13.04 2.57 -19.43
CA PHE A 76 13.35 3.68 -20.32
C PHE A 76 12.76 3.54 -21.73
N SER A 77 11.93 2.50 -21.95
CA SER A 77 11.25 2.31 -23.23
C SER A 77 10.06 3.26 -23.33
N ASP A 78 10.01 4.05 -24.38
CA ASP A 78 8.90 4.94 -24.73
C ASP A 78 8.43 5.85 -23.57
N PRO A 79 9.32 6.74 -23.04
CA PRO A 79 9.00 7.64 -21.94
C PRO A 79 7.76 8.50 -22.25
N GLY A 80 6.86 8.57 -21.24
CA GLY A 80 5.59 9.31 -21.38
C GLY A 80 4.42 8.48 -21.93
N ASN A 81 4.68 7.26 -22.45
CA ASN A 81 3.65 6.35 -22.99
C ASN A 81 3.65 4.98 -22.29
N THR A 82 4.32 4.87 -21.16
CA THR A 82 4.37 3.68 -20.31
C THR A 82 4.02 4.05 -18.88
N ASP A 83 3.31 3.15 -18.18
CA ASP A 83 3.02 3.30 -16.77
C ASP A 83 4.24 2.84 -15.97
N LEU A 84 4.84 3.76 -15.20
CA LEU A 84 5.91 3.44 -14.26
C LEU A 84 5.32 3.12 -12.90
N THR A 85 5.74 2.00 -12.33
CA THR A 85 5.24 1.55 -11.03
C THR A 85 6.37 1.03 -10.16
N ALA A 86 6.26 1.21 -8.85
CA ALA A 86 7.13 0.63 -7.83
C ALA A 86 6.27 0.18 -6.65
N ARG A 87 6.78 -0.71 -5.80
CA ARG A 87 6.07 -1.14 -4.61
C ARG A 87 6.05 -0.05 -3.55
N VAL A 88 4.95 0.01 -2.80
CA VAL A 88 4.84 0.87 -1.62
C VAL A 88 5.48 0.18 -0.42
N ASP A 89 6.37 0.86 0.28
CA ASP A 89 6.88 0.43 1.59
C ASP A 89 5.90 0.91 2.67
N PHE A 90 5.07 -0.01 3.17
CA PHE A 90 4.06 0.29 4.18
C PHE A 90 4.67 0.50 5.57
N ALA A 91 5.83 -0.11 5.88
CA ALA A 91 6.55 0.17 7.11
C ALA A 91 7.05 1.62 7.12
N ALA A 92 7.73 2.06 6.06
CA ALA A 92 8.21 3.43 5.94
C ALA A 92 7.06 4.46 5.98
N LEU A 93 5.90 4.15 5.38
CA LEU A 93 4.69 5.00 5.47
C LEU A 93 4.19 5.10 6.91
N SER A 94 4.11 3.97 7.62
CA SER A 94 3.68 3.90 9.03
C SER A 94 4.64 4.68 9.95
N GLU A 95 5.93 4.44 9.82
CA GLU A 95 6.98 5.13 10.60
C GLU A 95 6.93 6.64 10.39
N THR A 96 6.83 7.08 9.13
CA THR A 96 6.73 8.51 8.78
C THR A 96 5.49 9.15 9.42
N ALA A 97 4.35 8.46 9.36
CA ALA A 97 3.10 8.95 9.92
C ALA A 97 3.15 9.05 11.46
N GLN A 98 3.70 8.03 12.12
CA GLN A 98 3.86 8.01 13.57
C GLN A 98 4.84 9.07 14.06
N ALA A 99 5.96 9.27 13.37
CA ALA A 99 6.92 10.34 13.65
C ALA A 99 6.30 11.74 13.51
N ALA A 100 5.31 11.90 12.63
CA ALA A 100 4.55 13.14 12.45
C ALA A 100 3.33 13.26 13.40
N GLY A 101 3.16 12.34 14.37
CA GLY A 101 2.12 12.39 15.39
C GLY A 101 0.76 11.80 14.98
N LEU A 102 0.66 11.14 13.83
CA LEU A 102 -0.54 10.40 13.44
C LEU A 102 -0.56 8.99 14.04
N SER A 103 -1.75 8.41 14.19
CA SER A 103 -1.91 6.99 14.46
C SER A 103 -1.92 6.22 13.15
N ALA A 104 -1.19 5.11 13.07
CA ALA A 104 -1.20 4.19 11.95
C ALA A 104 -1.70 2.82 12.41
N SER A 105 -2.64 2.21 11.66
CA SER A 105 -3.01 0.81 11.85
C SER A 105 -1.88 -0.11 11.40
N ALA A 106 -1.98 -1.41 11.68
CA ALA A 106 -1.19 -2.39 10.94
C ALA A 106 -1.51 -2.33 9.44
N ALA A 107 -0.51 -2.58 8.60
CA ALA A 107 -0.75 -2.91 7.21
C ALA A 107 -1.23 -4.37 7.14
N VAL A 108 -2.39 -4.62 6.54
CA VAL A 108 -2.95 -5.97 6.43
C VAL A 108 -3.18 -6.34 4.97
N PRO A 109 -3.10 -7.63 4.60
CA PRO A 109 -3.44 -8.08 3.25
C PRO A 109 -4.85 -7.65 2.84
N GLN A 110 -5.02 -7.26 1.57
CA GLN A 110 -6.31 -6.81 1.04
C GLN A 110 -7.42 -7.84 1.27
N ARG A 111 -7.13 -9.13 1.12
CA ARG A 111 -8.10 -10.19 1.37
C ARG A 111 -8.65 -10.14 2.79
N GLU A 112 -7.78 -9.93 3.78
CA GLU A 112 -8.16 -9.85 5.20
C GLU A 112 -9.01 -8.62 5.47
N PHE A 113 -8.56 -7.45 4.98
CA PHE A 113 -9.30 -6.20 5.07
C PHE A 113 -10.71 -6.31 4.50
N LEU A 114 -10.83 -6.82 3.26
CA LEU A 114 -12.11 -6.93 2.58
C LEU A 114 -13.03 -7.99 3.21
N SER A 115 -12.46 -9.12 3.68
CA SER A 115 -13.22 -10.17 4.36
C SER A 115 -13.81 -9.65 5.67
N LYS A 116 -13.02 -8.94 6.49
CA LYS A 116 -13.51 -8.29 7.72
C LYS A 116 -14.58 -7.24 7.48
N LEU A 117 -14.60 -6.63 6.29
CA LEU A 117 -15.67 -5.72 5.85
C LEU A 117 -16.89 -6.43 5.27
N GLY A 118 -16.88 -7.77 5.17
CA GLY A 118 -18.02 -8.57 4.73
C GLY A 118 -18.16 -8.70 3.21
N LEU A 119 -17.04 -8.66 2.47
CA LEU A 119 -17.04 -8.78 1.01
C LEU A 119 -17.77 -10.04 0.53
N GLU A 120 -17.60 -11.19 1.17
CA GLU A 120 -18.23 -12.45 0.83
C GLU A 120 -19.76 -12.38 1.01
N MET A 121 -20.23 -11.77 2.11
CA MET A 121 -21.66 -11.57 2.34
C MET A 121 -22.26 -10.66 1.28
N ARG A 122 -21.53 -9.61 0.88
CA ARG A 122 -21.96 -8.74 -0.21
C ARG A 122 -22.02 -9.49 -1.54
N ALA A 123 -21.03 -10.33 -1.86
CA ALA A 123 -21.05 -11.16 -3.07
C ALA A 123 -22.26 -12.10 -3.10
N VAL A 124 -22.58 -12.77 -1.99
CA VAL A 124 -23.77 -13.61 -1.86
C VAL A 124 -25.05 -12.80 -2.09
N ALA A 125 -25.17 -11.62 -1.49
CA ALA A 125 -26.33 -10.76 -1.66
C ALA A 125 -26.51 -10.31 -3.12
N LEU A 126 -25.39 -9.94 -3.80
CA LEU A 126 -25.42 -9.56 -5.21
C LEU A 126 -25.84 -10.73 -6.12
N ILE A 127 -25.33 -11.95 -5.87
CA ILE A 127 -25.70 -13.14 -6.62
C ILE A 127 -27.20 -13.47 -6.43
N ARG A 128 -27.72 -13.32 -5.22
CA ARG A 128 -29.16 -13.53 -4.95
C ARG A 128 -30.03 -12.54 -5.72
N SER A 129 -29.60 -11.27 -5.81
CA SER A 129 -30.36 -10.23 -6.52
C SER A 129 -30.22 -10.31 -8.04
N LYS A 130 -29.09 -10.83 -8.55
CA LYS A 130 -28.79 -10.97 -9.98
C LYS A 130 -28.10 -12.32 -10.25
N PRO A 131 -28.86 -13.43 -10.33
CA PRO A 131 -28.29 -14.78 -10.51
C PRO A 131 -27.42 -14.91 -11.76
N ASP A 132 -27.78 -14.25 -12.85
CA ASP A 132 -27.03 -14.28 -14.12
C ASP A 132 -25.63 -13.64 -14.01
N ALA A 133 -25.42 -12.76 -13.03
CA ALA A 133 -24.13 -12.13 -12.77
C ALA A 133 -23.18 -13.00 -11.92
N LYS A 134 -23.62 -14.19 -11.46
CA LYS A 134 -22.83 -15.08 -10.60
C LYS A 134 -21.40 -15.34 -11.13
N PRO A 135 -21.17 -15.69 -12.42
CA PRO A 135 -19.81 -15.93 -12.90
C PRO A 135 -18.90 -14.71 -12.80
N VAL A 136 -19.44 -13.53 -13.10
CA VAL A 136 -18.70 -12.26 -13.03
C VAL A 136 -18.36 -11.91 -11.60
N ILE A 137 -19.35 -12.02 -10.68
CA ILE A 137 -19.15 -11.72 -9.25
C ILE A 137 -18.13 -12.68 -8.64
N ALA A 138 -18.21 -13.97 -8.94
CA ALA A 138 -17.27 -14.98 -8.46
C ALA A 138 -15.84 -14.69 -8.94
N ARG A 139 -15.66 -14.31 -10.21
CA ARG A 139 -14.36 -13.94 -10.77
C ARG A 139 -13.79 -12.67 -10.08
N GLN A 140 -14.63 -11.65 -9.85
CA GLN A 140 -14.20 -10.43 -9.17
C GLN A 140 -13.82 -10.70 -7.71
N LEU A 141 -14.62 -11.52 -7.01
CA LEU A 141 -14.30 -11.94 -5.65
C LEU A 141 -12.94 -12.65 -5.61
N HIS A 142 -12.75 -13.65 -6.46
CA HIS A 142 -11.47 -14.37 -6.58
C HIS A 142 -10.31 -13.40 -6.84
N ARG A 143 -10.42 -12.52 -7.82
CA ARG A 143 -9.36 -11.55 -8.14
C ARG A 143 -8.98 -10.66 -6.94
N LEU A 144 -9.96 -10.23 -6.14
CA LEU A 144 -9.73 -9.33 -5.02
C LEU A 144 -9.13 -10.03 -3.80
N THR A 145 -9.37 -11.36 -3.63
CA THR A 145 -9.08 -12.07 -2.37
C THR A 145 -8.11 -13.23 -2.51
N ASP A 146 -7.90 -13.75 -3.72
CA ASP A 146 -6.98 -14.87 -3.92
C ASP A 146 -5.52 -14.44 -3.70
N ALA A 147 -4.74 -15.29 -3.04
CA ALA A 147 -3.34 -15.01 -2.69
C ALA A 147 -2.44 -14.88 -3.93
N ALA A 148 -2.74 -15.58 -5.00
CA ALA A 148 -2.00 -15.52 -6.26
C ALA A 148 -2.38 -14.31 -7.12
N GLU A 149 -3.42 -13.58 -6.74
CA GLU A 149 -3.92 -12.38 -7.41
C GLU A 149 -3.64 -11.13 -6.54
N MET A 150 -4.69 -10.37 -6.19
CA MET A 150 -4.53 -9.12 -5.44
C MET A 150 -4.58 -9.32 -3.91
N GLY A 151 -5.06 -10.47 -3.43
CA GLY A 151 -5.40 -10.68 -2.03
C GLY A 151 -4.23 -10.54 -1.06
N GLU A 152 -3.05 -11.05 -1.42
CA GLU A 152 -1.82 -10.91 -0.63
C GLU A 152 -0.92 -9.79 -1.14
N LEU A 153 -0.92 -9.55 -2.45
CA LEU A 153 -0.05 -8.56 -3.06
C LEU A 153 -0.38 -7.15 -2.59
N PHE A 154 -1.68 -6.83 -2.50
CA PHE A 154 -2.15 -5.54 -2.01
C PHE A 154 -2.28 -5.52 -0.50
N LYS A 155 -1.96 -4.39 0.09
CA LYS A 155 -2.13 -4.11 1.53
C LYS A 155 -3.05 -2.92 1.73
N ALA A 156 -3.73 -2.93 2.88
CA ALA A 156 -4.50 -1.80 3.36
C ALA A 156 -3.92 -1.30 4.68
N ILE A 157 -3.74 0.01 4.81
CA ILE A 157 -3.33 0.71 6.03
C ILE A 157 -4.16 1.97 6.20
N CYS A 158 -4.46 2.34 7.43
CA CYS A 158 -5.15 3.58 7.75
C CYS A 158 -4.28 4.48 8.63
N LEU A 159 -4.09 5.71 8.17
CA LEU A 159 -3.53 6.79 8.99
C LEU A 159 -4.69 7.62 9.55
N SER A 160 -4.64 7.97 10.83
CA SER A 160 -5.73 8.67 11.50
C SER A 160 -5.25 9.70 12.50
N SER A 161 -6.12 10.65 12.80
CA SER A 161 -5.94 11.56 13.93
C SER A 161 -5.79 10.74 15.21
N PRO A 162 -4.92 11.15 16.16
CA PRO A 162 -4.80 10.51 17.46
C PRO A 162 -6.13 10.45 18.21
N GLY A 163 -6.33 9.38 18.98
CA GLY A 163 -7.52 9.20 19.81
C GLY A 163 -8.79 8.72 19.08
N LEU A 164 -8.76 8.57 17.77
CA LEU A 164 -9.87 7.93 17.05
C LEU A 164 -9.87 6.41 17.28
N PRO A 165 -11.05 5.75 17.34
CA PRO A 165 -11.13 4.30 17.44
C PRO A 165 -10.42 3.61 16.28
N GLU A 166 -9.96 2.38 16.47
CA GLU A 166 -9.41 1.61 15.34
C GLU A 166 -10.40 1.49 14.19
N PRO A 167 -9.92 1.65 12.94
CA PRO A 167 -10.78 1.56 11.77
C PRO A 167 -11.29 0.14 11.55
N LEU A 168 -12.54 0.02 11.07
CA LEU A 168 -13.10 -1.26 10.68
C LEU A 168 -12.28 -1.94 9.59
N GLY A 169 -12.13 -3.25 9.69
CA GLY A 169 -11.35 -4.05 8.74
C GLY A 169 -9.84 -4.10 9.01
N LEU A 170 -9.33 -3.21 9.89
CA LEU A 170 -7.89 -3.09 10.20
C LEU A 170 -7.59 -3.37 11.69
N ARG A 171 -8.52 -4.00 12.37
CA ARG A 171 -8.39 -4.49 13.76
C ARG A 171 -7.82 -5.88 13.77
#